data_2f5da3220219173f3cda4c60702bf0d8
#
_entry.id   2f5da3220219173f3cda4c60702bf0d8
#
_cell.length_a   1.000
_cell.length_b   1.000
_cell.length_c   1.000
_cell.angle_alpha   90.00
_cell.angle_beta   90.00
_cell.angle_gamma   90.00
#
_symmetry.space_group_name_H-M   'P 1'
#
loop_
_entity.id
_entity.type
_entity.pdbx_description
1 polymer ?
#
loop_
_entity_poly.entity_id
_entity_poly.type
_entity_poly.pdbx_seq_one_letter_code
_entity_poly.pdbx_strand_id
1 'polypeptide(L)'
;MYRFRDRAGRVLYIGRAVSLRRRVLSYWGDLGDRAHLAPMVARIARVEAVTCDSAHEAAWLERNLLEHRRPPWNRALGGQEAEVWIRLSASPRRPGLTVVRQPASGDFGPYLGGQKVRDAVSGLGRVLPLGYAADRQAGTERDMARVRGTAPAARAGLARAIAAVLDRDQAAVAALRAELTARRDAAAAALAFEFAGRLQAELEALDWVTGEQKVTRAQDDADVCGWADGVLVWFEIRDGRMRVWRQRPCGPAAARRYLEPSPPDWAAFARRNAELAARLRSPRAELAARLRPCPPGTCAGRS
;
A
#
# COMPACT_ATOMS: atom_id res chain seq x y z
N MET A 1 -4.29 4.62 -6.91
CA MET A 1 -4.77 5.98 -6.51
C MET A 1 -5.52 6.63 -7.65
N TYR A 2 -6.55 7.42 -7.35
CA TYR A 2 -7.28 8.23 -8.33
C TYR A 2 -7.74 9.55 -7.69
N ARG A 3 -8.02 10.55 -8.54
CA ARG A 3 -8.68 11.79 -8.14
C ARG A 3 -9.64 12.26 -9.21
N PHE A 4 -10.71 12.91 -8.77
CA PHE A 4 -11.69 13.54 -9.63
C PHE A 4 -11.46 15.03 -9.69
N ARG A 5 -11.59 15.62 -10.90
CA ARG A 5 -11.52 17.06 -11.11
C ARG A 5 -12.78 17.58 -11.78
N ASP A 6 -13.15 18.81 -11.45
CA ASP A 6 -14.20 19.54 -12.14
C ASP A 6 -13.70 20.21 -13.45
N ARG A 7 -14.59 20.90 -14.13
CA ARG A 7 -14.27 21.63 -15.38
C ARG A 7 -13.22 22.73 -15.17
N ALA A 8 -13.19 23.34 -13.99
CA ALA A 8 -12.21 24.38 -13.63
C ALA A 8 -10.85 23.76 -13.20
N GLY A 9 -10.70 22.44 -13.24
CA GLY A 9 -9.49 21.73 -12.85
C GLY A 9 -9.30 21.57 -11.34
N ARG A 10 -10.30 21.96 -10.50
CA ARG A 10 -10.22 21.79 -9.05
C ARG A 10 -10.39 20.32 -8.69
N VAL A 11 -9.59 19.83 -7.73
CA VAL A 11 -9.72 18.46 -7.21
C VAL A 11 -10.97 18.39 -6.33
N LEU A 12 -11.89 17.51 -6.69
CA LEU A 12 -13.12 17.24 -5.95
C LEU A 12 -12.95 16.17 -4.88
N TYR A 13 -12.22 15.10 -5.21
CA TYR A 13 -12.06 13.91 -4.39
C TYR A 13 -10.75 13.19 -4.70
N ILE A 14 -10.15 12.59 -3.71
CA ILE A 14 -8.99 11.68 -3.80
C ILE A 14 -9.40 10.35 -3.16
N GLY A 15 -8.98 9.23 -3.77
CA GLY A 15 -9.25 7.92 -3.23
C GLY A 15 -8.30 6.84 -3.75
N ARG A 16 -8.30 5.69 -3.08
CA ARG A 16 -7.53 4.51 -3.46
C ARG A 16 -8.42 3.33 -3.85
N ALA A 17 -7.90 2.43 -4.66
CA ALA A 17 -8.56 1.19 -5.00
C ALA A 17 -7.56 0.16 -5.52
N VAL A 18 -7.81 -1.11 -5.25
CA VAL A 18 -7.08 -2.23 -5.86
C VAL A 18 -7.41 -2.31 -7.35
N SER A 19 -8.68 -2.20 -7.72
CA SER A 19 -9.14 -2.09 -9.10
C SER A 19 -9.67 -0.68 -9.37
N LEU A 20 -8.85 0.15 -10.04
CA LEU A 20 -9.23 1.52 -10.39
C LEU A 20 -10.49 1.56 -11.27
N ARG A 21 -10.54 0.71 -12.30
CA ARG A 21 -11.68 0.66 -13.23
C ARG A 21 -12.99 0.37 -12.49
N ARG A 22 -13.03 -0.72 -11.71
CA ARG A 22 -14.23 -1.10 -10.95
C ARG A 22 -14.64 0.00 -9.95
N ARG A 23 -13.67 0.58 -9.25
CA ARG A 23 -13.93 1.64 -8.27
C ARG A 23 -14.45 2.92 -8.92
N VAL A 24 -13.84 3.36 -10.01
CA VAL A 24 -14.28 4.56 -10.72
C VAL A 24 -15.68 4.35 -11.30
N LEU A 25 -15.95 3.22 -11.95
CA LEU A 25 -17.27 2.90 -12.47
C LEU A 25 -18.36 2.88 -11.40
N SER A 26 -18.05 2.43 -10.19
CA SER A 26 -19.03 2.38 -9.09
C SER A 26 -19.57 3.75 -8.64
N TYR A 27 -19.00 4.86 -9.10
CA TYR A 27 -19.54 6.19 -8.83
C TYR A 27 -20.72 6.58 -9.75
N TRP A 28 -20.85 5.93 -10.92
CA TRP A 28 -21.95 6.15 -11.86
C TRP A 28 -23.04 5.07 -11.79
N GLY A 29 -22.91 4.11 -10.91
CA GLY A 29 -23.94 3.13 -10.57
C GLY A 29 -24.66 3.53 -9.28
N ASP A 30 -25.27 2.53 -8.63
CA ASP A 30 -25.85 2.74 -7.31
C ASP A 30 -24.77 3.08 -6.28
N LEU A 31 -24.90 4.24 -5.67
CA LEU A 31 -23.95 4.72 -4.66
C LEU A 31 -24.18 4.09 -3.28
N GLY A 32 -25.37 3.53 -3.00
CA GLY A 32 -25.71 2.98 -1.69
C GLY A 32 -25.40 3.97 -0.56
N ASP A 33 -24.64 3.55 0.44
CA ASP A 33 -24.22 4.38 1.59
C ASP A 33 -23.45 5.65 1.22
N ARG A 34 -23.02 5.77 -0.05
CA ARG A 34 -22.30 6.94 -0.58
C ARG A 34 -23.21 7.91 -1.36
N ALA A 35 -24.53 7.83 -1.18
CA ALA A 35 -25.50 8.72 -1.87
C ALA A 35 -25.16 10.21 -1.73
N HIS A 36 -24.54 10.61 -0.63
CA HIS A 36 -24.04 11.97 -0.40
C HIS A 36 -22.99 12.44 -1.43
N LEU A 37 -22.39 11.54 -2.21
CA LEU A 37 -21.44 11.86 -3.28
C LEU A 37 -22.12 12.15 -4.63
N ALA A 38 -23.43 11.94 -4.79
CA ALA A 38 -24.13 12.19 -6.05
C ALA A 38 -23.92 13.60 -6.61
N PRO A 39 -23.97 14.69 -5.82
CA PRO A 39 -23.70 16.04 -6.32
C PRO A 39 -22.23 16.23 -6.78
N MET A 40 -21.28 15.50 -6.20
CA MET A 40 -19.91 15.48 -6.67
C MET A 40 -19.80 14.80 -8.04
N VAL A 41 -20.46 13.64 -8.20
CA VAL A 41 -20.38 12.85 -9.44
C VAL A 41 -20.84 13.69 -10.63
N ALA A 42 -21.93 14.46 -10.50
CA ALA A 42 -22.41 15.37 -11.53
C ALA A 42 -21.38 16.43 -11.96
N ARG A 43 -20.43 16.77 -11.10
CA ARG A 43 -19.38 17.77 -11.35
C ARG A 43 -18.09 17.19 -11.92
N ILE A 44 -17.93 15.88 -11.94
CA ILE A 44 -16.71 15.22 -12.44
C ILE A 44 -16.57 15.52 -13.94
N ALA A 45 -15.48 16.18 -14.29
CA ALA A 45 -15.11 16.44 -15.68
C ALA A 45 -13.91 15.61 -16.14
N ARG A 46 -13.04 15.21 -15.19
CA ARG A 46 -11.83 14.44 -15.50
C ARG A 46 -11.49 13.50 -14.35
N VAL A 47 -11.02 12.31 -14.73
CA VAL A 47 -10.42 11.31 -13.83
C VAL A 47 -8.93 11.30 -14.08
N GLU A 48 -8.16 11.39 -13.02
CA GLU A 48 -6.71 11.19 -13.04
C GLU A 48 -6.36 10.02 -12.13
N ALA A 49 -5.35 9.25 -12.50
CA ALA A 49 -4.94 8.08 -11.73
C ALA A 49 -3.41 7.94 -11.65
N VAL A 50 -2.96 7.29 -10.58
CA VAL A 50 -1.59 6.86 -10.34
C VAL A 50 -1.61 5.40 -9.94
N THR A 51 -0.82 4.58 -10.63
CA THR A 51 -0.54 3.20 -10.25
C THR A 51 0.61 3.18 -9.26
N CYS A 52 0.36 2.61 -8.09
CA CYS A 52 1.34 2.40 -7.03
C CYS A 52 1.88 0.97 -7.10
N ASP A 53 3.06 0.72 -6.51
CA ASP A 53 3.71 -0.58 -6.54
C ASP A 53 3.07 -1.55 -5.53
N SER A 54 2.38 -1.01 -4.50
CA SER A 54 1.62 -1.82 -3.53
C SER A 54 0.36 -1.10 -3.04
N ALA A 55 -0.50 -1.86 -2.35
CA ALA A 55 -1.66 -1.30 -1.66
C ALA A 55 -1.24 -0.38 -0.51
N HIS A 56 -0.12 -0.70 0.15
CA HIS A 56 0.47 0.12 1.21
C HIS A 56 0.98 1.46 0.66
N GLU A 57 1.67 1.44 -0.48
CA GLU A 57 2.09 2.67 -1.16
C GLU A 57 0.89 3.54 -1.57
N ALA A 58 -0.18 2.92 -2.08
CA ALA A 58 -1.40 3.65 -2.41
C ALA A 58 -2.04 4.30 -1.17
N ALA A 59 -1.97 3.66 -0.01
CA ALA A 59 -2.45 4.22 1.25
C ALA A 59 -1.61 5.42 1.71
N TRP A 60 -0.28 5.31 1.61
CA TRP A 60 0.61 6.42 1.89
C TRP A 60 0.40 7.60 0.96
N LEU A 61 0.29 7.35 -0.34
CA LEU A 61 0.07 8.42 -1.32
C LEU A 61 -1.27 9.15 -1.08
N GLU A 62 -2.34 8.41 -0.78
CA GLU A 62 -3.63 9.00 -0.41
C GLU A 62 -3.48 9.92 0.80
N ARG A 63 -2.86 9.43 1.87
CA ARG A 63 -2.63 10.19 3.09
C ARG A 63 -1.80 11.45 2.84
N ASN A 64 -0.65 11.33 2.19
CA ASN A 64 0.24 12.45 1.91
C ASN A 64 -0.47 13.56 1.10
N LEU A 65 -1.26 13.17 0.09
CA LEU A 65 -2.01 14.13 -0.71
C LEU A 65 -3.14 14.81 0.07
N LEU A 66 -3.85 14.07 0.94
CA LEU A 66 -4.94 14.59 1.76
C LEU A 66 -4.44 15.50 2.90
N GLU A 67 -3.29 15.20 3.49
CA GLU A 67 -2.62 16.06 4.47
C GLU A 67 -2.17 17.37 3.85
N HIS A 68 -1.60 17.32 2.63
CA HIS A 68 -1.16 18.52 1.92
C HIS A 68 -2.34 19.40 1.48
N ARG A 69 -3.39 18.80 0.92
CA ARG A 69 -4.58 19.52 0.47
C ARG A 69 -5.81 18.62 0.45
N ARG A 70 -6.73 18.87 1.39
CA ARG A 70 -7.97 18.13 1.51
C ARG A 70 -9.03 18.60 0.52
N PRO A 71 -9.50 17.77 -0.42
CA PRO A 71 -10.60 18.11 -1.30
C PRO A 71 -11.94 18.20 -0.57
N PRO A 72 -12.91 18.98 -1.11
CA PRO A 72 -14.17 19.27 -0.40
C PRO A 72 -15.05 18.04 -0.15
N TRP A 73 -14.89 16.97 -0.92
CA TRP A 73 -15.68 15.74 -0.80
C TRP A 73 -14.97 14.62 -0.01
N ASN A 74 -13.75 14.84 0.45
CA ASN A 74 -13.10 13.97 1.41
C ASN A 74 -13.49 14.37 2.83
N ARG A 75 -14.58 13.80 3.37
CA ARG A 75 -15.14 14.14 4.70
C ARG A 75 -14.24 13.71 5.85
N ALA A 76 -13.67 12.52 5.75
CA ALA A 76 -12.67 12.05 6.67
C ALA A 76 -11.28 12.14 6.03
N LEU A 77 -10.23 12.39 6.81
CA LEU A 77 -8.88 12.05 6.40
C LEU A 77 -8.87 10.54 6.21
N GLY A 78 -8.87 10.09 4.94
CA GLY A 78 -8.61 8.69 4.65
C GLY A 78 -7.27 8.36 5.28
N GLY A 79 -7.22 7.31 6.11
CA GLY A 79 -5.98 6.94 6.77
C GLY A 79 -5.68 7.72 8.06
N GLN A 80 -6.66 7.88 8.96
CA GLN A 80 -6.39 8.16 10.39
C GLN A 80 -5.61 6.99 11.04
N GLU A 81 -5.14 6.08 10.22
CA GLU A 81 -4.26 5.00 10.64
C GLU A 81 -2.96 5.63 11.16
N ALA A 82 -2.68 5.42 12.42
CA ALA A 82 -1.45 5.93 13.03
C ALA A 82 -0.22 5.40 12.27
N GLU A 83 0.77 6.26 12.11
CA GLU A 83 2.10 5.82 11.69
C GLU A 83 2.72 5.00 12.80
N VAL A 84 3.27 3.86 12.45
CA VAL A 84 3.91 2.96 13.39
C VAL A 84 5.16 2.35 12.77
N TRP A 85 6.05 1.90 13.63
CA TRP A 85 7.28 1.20 13.26
C TRP A 85 7.35 -0.14 13.97
N ILE A 86 8.15 -1.06 13.44
CA ILE A 86 8.47 -2.33 14.06
C ILE A 86 9.88 -2.23 14.63
N ARG A 87 10.00 -2.36 15.94
CA ARG A 87 11.28 -2.48 16.63
C ARG A 87 11.64 -3.94 16.80
N LEU A 88 12.81 -4.32 16.27
CA LEU A 88 13.39 -5.63 16.47
C LEU A 88 14.43 -5.57 17.59
N SER A 89 14.23 -6.37 18.63
CA SER A 89 15.18 -6.50 19.74
C SER A 89 15.80 -7.90 19.74
N ALA A 90 17.10 -7.98 19.61
CA ALA A 90 17.88 -9.20 19.84
C ALA A 90 18.48 -9.24 21.27
N SER A 91 17.98 -8.41 22.19
CA SER A 91 18.46 -8.34 23.57
C SER A 91 18.33 -9.71 24.27
N PRO A 92 19.36 -10.15 25.01
CA PRO A 92 19.31 -11.40 25.77
C PRO A 92 18.19 -11.48 26.80
N ARG A 93 17.78 -10.33 27.33
CA ARG A 93 16.73 -10.26 28.37
C ARG A 93 15.31 -10.24 27.80
N ARG A 94 15.11 -9.52 26.69
CA ARG A 94 13.79 -9.32 26.06
C ARG A 94 13.93 -9.28 24.54
N PRO A 95 14.22 -10.43 23.91
CA PRO A 95 14.20 -10.51 22.47
C PRO A 95 12.75 -10.45 21.96
N GLY A 96 12.55 -9.93 20.75
CA GLY A 96 11.22 -9.94 20.13
C GLY A 96 10.96 -8.73 19.23
N LEU A 97 9.70 -8.61 18.84
CA LEU A 97 9.19 -7.54 18.01
C LEU A 97 8.20 -6.67 18.80
N THR A 98 8.31 -5.37 18.63
CA THR A 98 7.40 -4.41 19.27
C THR A 98 6.94 -3.37 18.27
N VAL A 99 5.63 -3.08 18.25
CA VAL A 99 5.09 -1.98 17.45
C VAL A 99 5.23 -0.69 18.25
N VAL A 100 5.93 0.30 17.69
CA VAL A 100 6.21 1.59 18.32
C VAL A 100 5.66 2.74 17.48
N ARG A 101 5.33 3.86 18.15
CA ARG A 101 4.87 5.10 17.50
C ARG A 101 5.97 6.14 17.33
N GLN A 102 7.00 6.04 18.16
CA GLN A 102 8.17 6.90 18.09
C GLN A 102 9.35 6.06 17.62
N PRO A 103 9.87 6.31 16.41
CA PRO A 103 10.96 5.52 15.86
C PRO A 103 12.28 5.84 16.54
N ALA A 104 13.14 4.84 16.59
CA ALA A 104 14.57 4.98 16.87
C ALA A 104 15.37 4.51 15.65
N SER A 105 16.67 4.79 15.66
CA SER A 105 17.55 4.27 14.61
C SER A 105 17.48 2.73 14.56
N GLY A 106 17.30 2.16 13.38
CA GLY A 106 17.17 0.72 13.14
C GLY A 106 15.74 0.16 13.27
N ASP A 107 14.73 0.98 13.57
CA ASP A 107 13.34 0.55 13.51
C ASP A 107 12.88 0.46 12.04
N PHE A 108 12.08 -0.55 11.72
CA PHE A 108 11.52 -0.76 10.37
C PHE A 108 10.22 0.02 10.20
N GLY A 109 10.06 0.67 9.06
CA GLY A 109 8.88 1.50 8.75
C GLY A 109 9.25 2.79 8.00
N PRO A 110 8.37 3.79 7.97
CA PRO A 110 7.05 3.86 8.60
C PRO A 110 5.99 2.98 7.92
N TYR A 111 5.05 2.50 8.72
CA TYR A 111 3.88 1.75 8.25
C TYR A 111 2.58 2.47 8.61
N LEU A 112 1.56 2.34 7.74
CA LEU A 112 0.18 2.74 8.09
C LEU A 112 -0.61 1.53 8.59
N GLY A 113 -1.47 1.74 9.58
CA GLY A 113 -2.37 0.71 10.05
C GLY A 113 -1.82 -0.12 11.20
N GLY A 114 -1.94 0.39 12.41
CA GLY A 114 -1.44 -0.27 13.62
C GLY A 114 -1.95 -1.70 13.82
N GLN A 115 -3.18 -2.04 13.40
CA GLN A 115 -3.69 -3.41 13.48
C GLN A 115 -2.98 -4.32 12.50
N LYS A 116 -2.84 -3.93 11.23
CA LYS A 116 -2.10 -4.71 10.23
C LYS A 116 -0.66 -4.97 10.63
N VAL A 117 0.00 -3.97 11.21
CA VAL A 117 1.38 -4.14 11.69
C VAL A 117 1.44 -5.11 12.89
N ARG A 118 0.45 -5.08 13.80
CA ARG A 118 0.36 -6.08 14.88
C ARG A 118 0.13 -7.50 14.34
N ASP A 119 -0.71 -7.64 13.32
CA ASP A 119 -0.96 -8.93 12.68
C ASP A 119 0.29 -9.45 11.97
N ALA A 120 1.07 -8.57 11.31
CA ALA A 120 2.36 -8.93 10.73
C ALA A 120 3.37 -9.37 11.78
N VAL A 121 3.47 -8.65 12.90
CA VAL A 121 4.32 -9.02 14.05
C VAL A 121 3.89 -10.37 14.64
N SER A 122 2.58 -10.63 14.71
CA SER A 122 2.04 -11.94 15.14
C SER A 122 2.49 -13.06 14.19
N GLY A 123 2.33 -12.88 12.89
CA GLY A 123 2.73 -13.85 11.87
C GLY A 123 4.24 -14.12 11.87
N LEU A 124 5.05 -13.06 11.97
CA LEU A 124 6.51 -13.18 12.14
C LEU A 124 6.86 -14.00 13.39
N GLY A 125 6.30 -13.66 14.55
CA GLY A 125 6.55 -14.34 15.81
C GLY A 125 6.02 -15.78 15.86
N ARG A 126 5.04 -16.12 15.03
CA ARG A 126 4.49 -17.46 14.90
C ARG A 126 5.46 -18.42 14.20
N VAL A 127 6.14 -17.94 13.16
CA VAL A 127 7.09 -18.74 12.37
C VAL A 127 8.50 -18.59 12.91
N LEU A 128 8.88 -17.38 13.32
CA LEU A 128 10.20 -17.03 13.83
C LEU A 128 10.08 -16.63 15.29
N PRO A 129 10.03 -17.58 16.22
CA PRO A 129 9.59 -17.35 17.61
C PRO A 129 10.69 -16.69 18.49
N LEU A 130 11.21 -15.53 18.03
CA LEU A 130 12.27 -14.78 18.68
C LEU A 130 11.97 -14.43 20.14
N GLY A 131 10.70 -14.13 20.47
CA GLY A 131 10.27 -13.78 21.83
C GLY A 131 10.53 -14.89 22.85
N TYR A 132 10.68 -16.14 22.39
CA TYR A 132 11.00 -17.29 23.25
C TYR A 132 12.48 -17.65 23.28
N ALA A 133 13.37 -16.79 22.76
CA ALA A 133 14.82 -17.01 22.74
C ALA A 133 15.57 -16.19 23.80
N ALA A 134 14.91 -15.78 24.89
CA ALA A 134 15.53 -15.07 26.02
C ALA A 134 16.44 -16.00 26.83
N ASP A 135 17.52 -15.45 27.44
CA ASP A 135 18.43 -16.23 28.30
C ASP A 135 17.76 -16.65 29.61
N ARG A 136 16.86 -15.82 30.14
CA ARG A 136 16.07 -16.10 31.33
C ARG A 136 14.60 -16.15 30.96
N GLN A 137 13.95 -17.28 31.20
CA GLN A 137 12.56 -17.53 30.91
C GLN A 137 11.83 -17.98 32.18
N ALA A 138 10.62 -17.47 32.38
CA ALA A 138 9.69 -18.00 33.37
C ALA A 138 9.27 -19.44 32.99
N GLY A 139 8.68 -20.20 33.94
CA GLY A 139 8.30 -21.61 33.67
C GLY A 139 7.49 -21.79 32.40
N THR A 140 6.41 -21.04 32.28
CA THR A 140 5.50 -21.07 31.10
C THR A 140 6.21 -20.66 29.80
N GLU A 141 7.08 -19.65 29.84
CA GLU A 141 7.85 -19.23 28.66
C GLU A 141 8.84 -20.32 28.22
N ARG A 142 9.45 -21.03 29.17
CA ARG A 142 10.36 -22.14 28.88
C ARG A 142 9.63 -23.31 28.24
N ASP A 143 8.43 -23.63 28.72
CA ASP A 143 7.62 -24.68 28.13
C ASP A 143 7.18 -24.32 26.72
N MET A 144 6.76 -23.07 26.50
CA MET A 144 6.46 -22.57 25.16
C MET A 144 7.69 -22.56 24.24
N ALA A 145 8.87 -22.20 24.73
CA ALA A 145 10.10 -22.24 23.96
C ALA A 145 10.40 -23.69 23.50
N ARG A 146 10.20 -24.66 24.38
CA ARG A 146 10.37 -26.10 24.05
C ARG A 146 9.36 -26.56 22.99
N VAL A 147 8.09 -26.22 23.14
CA VAL A 147 7.03 -26.53 22.15
C VAL A 147 7.34 -25.89 20.79
N ARG A 148 7.93 -24.69 20.79
CA ARG A 148 8.32 -23.97 19.57
C ARG A 148 9.68 -24.36 19.01
N GLY A 149 10.38 -25.32 19.64
CA GLY A 149 11.71 -25.76 19.21
C GLY A 149 12.77 -24.64 19.24
N THR A 150 12.64 -23.68 20.18
CA THR A 150 13.49 -22.49 20.24
C THR A 150 14.35 -22.48 21.50
N ALA A 151 15.60 -22.05 21.34
CA ALA A 151 16.56 -21.90 22.45
C ALA A 151 17.28 -20.54 22.35
N PRO A 152 17.90 -20.06 23.43
CA PRO A 152 18.68 -18.82 23.43
C PRO A 152 19.75 -18.76 22.33
N ALA A 153 20.37 -19.89 21.99
CA ALA A 153 21.36 -20.00 20.92
C ALA A 153 20.80 -19.65 19.52
N ALA A 154 19.50 -19.84 19.28
CA ALA A 154 18.86 -19.52 18.02
C ALA A 154 18.58 -18.01 17.84
N ARG A 155 18.66 -17.20 18.90
CA ARG A 155 18.27 -15.79 18.94
C ARG A 155 18.86 -14.95 17.79
N ALA A 156 20.17 -15.04 17.60
CA ALA A 156 20.84 -14.26 16.56
C ALA A 156 20.39 -14.66 15.14
N GLY A 157 20.16 -15.95 14.91
CA GLY A 157 19.65 -16.46 13.64
C GLY A 157 18.21 -16.00 13.37
N LEU A 158 17.33 -16.09 14.36
CA LEU A 158 15.95 -15.65 14.28
C LEU A 158 15.86 -14.14 14.05
N ALA A 159 16.67 -13.35 14.76
CA ALA A 159 16.69 -11.89 14.56
C ALA A 159 17.13 -11.52 13.15
N ARG A 160 18.16 -12.17 12.60
CA ARG A 160 18.59 -11.97 11.20
C ARG A 160 17.51 -12.37 10.20
N ALA A 161 16.85 -13.49 10.40
CA ALA A 161 15.77 -13.95 9.53
C ALA A 161 14.59 -12.94 9.53
N ILE A 162 14.22 -12.42 10.70
CA ILE A 162 13.18 -11.39 10.82
C ILE A 162 13.61 -10.10 10.11
N ALA A 163 14.86 -9.65 10.32
CA ALA A 163 15.38 -8.47 9.67
C ALA A 163 15.34 -8.62 8.15
N ALA A 164 15.78 -9.76 7.59
CA ALA A 164 15.72 -10.03 6.17
C ALA A 164 14.29 -9.90 5.60
N VAL A 165 13.29 -10.45 6.31
CA VAL A 165 11.87 -10.28 5.90
C VAL A 165 11.45 -8.82 5.90
N LEU A 166 11.79 -8.07 6.96
CA LEU A 166 11.40 -6.66 7.09
C LEU A 166 12.17 -5.75 6.12
N ASP A 167 13.39 -6.14 5.73
CA ASP A 167 14.20 -5.53 4.65
C ASP A 167 13.73 -5.95 3.24
N ARG A 168 12.68 -6.77 3.16
CA ARG A 168 12.06 -7.24 1.91
C ARG A 168 12.95 -8.14 1.07
N ASP A 169 13.83 -8.93 1.70
CA ASP A 169 14.53 -10.01 0.99
C ASP A 169 13.50 -10.99 0.43
N GLN A 170 13.51 -11.17 -0.89
CA GLN A 170 12.48 -11.92 -1.59
C GLN A 170 12.43 -13.40 -1.14
N ALA A 171 13.59 -14.00 -0.88
CA ALA A 171 13.65 -15.40 -0.46
C ALA A 171 13.12 -15.57 0.97
N ALA A 172 13.49 -14.65 1.88
CA ALA A 172 13.02 -14.66 3.27
C ALA A 172 11.51 -14.43 3.35
N VAL A 173 10.98 -13.46 2.57
CA VAL A 173 9.52 -13.18 2.49
C VAL A 173 8.78 -14.39 1.93
N ALA A 174 9.28 -15.01 0.84
CA ALA A 174 8.65 -16.18 0.23
C ALA A 174 8.62 -17.39 1.18
N ALA A 175 9.70 -17.63 1.91
CA ALA A 175 9.78 -18.71 2.89
C ALA A 175 8.79 -18.53 4.04
N LEU A 176 8.72 -17.31 4.62
CA LEU A 176 7.77 -17.00 5.68
C LEU A 176 6.32 -17.14 5.20
N ARG A 177 6.03 -16.62 4.00
CA ARG A 177 4.72 -16.72 3.36
C ARG A 177 4.28 -18.16 3.15
N ALA A 178 5.19 -19.01 2.64
CA ALA A 178 4.92 -20.43 2.41
C ALA A 178 4.55 -21.14 3.72
N GLU A 179 5.30 -20.89 4.79
CA GLU A 179 5.04 -21.48 6.11
C GLU A 179 3.70 -21.04 6.70
N LEU A 180 3.37 -19.74 6.64
CA LEU A 180 2.05 -19.25 7.09
C LEU A 180 0.92 -19.82 6.25
N THR A 181 1.12 -19.95 4.94
CA THR A 181 0.13 -20.55 4.03
C THR A 181 -0.12 -22.01 4.39
N ALA A 182 0.93 -22.82 4.58
CA ALA A 182 0.81 -24.21 4.97
C ALA A 182 0.07 -24.37 6.29
N ARG A 183 0.35 -23.54 7.28
CA ARG A 183 -0.37 -23.54 8.57
C ARG A 183 -1.84 -23.14 8.43
N ARG A 184 -2.15 -22.15 7.59
CA ARG A 184 -3.54 -21.77 7.30
C ARG A 184 -4.32 -22.92 6.66
N ASP A 185 -3.72 -23.56 5.67
CA ASP A 185 -4.38 -24.65 4.94
C ASP A 185 -4.58 -25.87 5.84
N ALA A 186 -3.61 -26.20 6.69
CA ALA A 186 -3.75 -27.24 7.70
C ALA A 186 -4.87 -26.92 8.72
N ALA A 187 -4.96 -25.68 9.17
CA ALA A 187 -6.05 -25.24 10.06
C ALA A 187 -7.41 -25.34 9.39
N ALA A 188 -7.52 -24.95 8.12
CA ALA A 188 -8.76 -25.06 7.34
C ALA A 188 -9.15 -26.53 7.13
N ALA A 189 -8.21 -27.41 6.81
CA ALA A 189 -8.44 -28.85 6.67
C ALA A 189 -8.91 -29.50 7.99
N ALA A 190 -8.42 -28.97 9.12
CA ALA A 190 -8.87 -29.39 10.46
C ALA A 190 -10.17 -28.67 10.91
N LEU A 191 -10.87 -27.96 10.03
CA LEU A 191 -12.10 -27.20 10.29
C LEU A 191 -11.94 -26.11 11.38
N ALA A 192 -10.70 -25.71 11.69
CA ALA A 192 -10.39 -24.64 12.64
C ALA A 192 -10.48 -23.25 11.94
N PHE A 193 -11.67 -22.89 11.45
CA PHE A 193 -11.86 -21.74 10.56
C PHE A 193 -11.47 -20.39 11.18
N GLU A 194 -11.71 -20.19 12.47
CA GLU A 194 -11.31 -18.96 13.16
C GLU A 194 -9.78 -18.80 13.18
N PHE A 195 -9.08 -19.91 13.38
CA PHE A 195 -7.62 -19.92 13.36
C PHE A 195 -7.07 -19.74 11.95
N ALA A 196 -7.67 -20.40 10.95
CA ALA A 196 -7.34 -20.18 9.54
C ALA A 196 -7.57 -18.72 9.12
N GLY A 197 -8.66 -18.11 9.59
CA GLY A 197 -8.95 -16.68 9.36
C GLY A 197 -7.89 -15.74 9.96
N ARG A 198 -7.39 -16.04 11.16
CA ARG A 198 -6.26 -15.29 11.76
C ARG A 198 -4.99 -15.42 10.95
N LEU A 199 -4.64 -16.62 10.49
CA LEU A 199 -3.47 -16.86 9.64
C LEU A 199 -3.60 -16.16 8.29
N GLN A 200 -4.81 -16.07 7.73
CA GLN A 200 -5.08 -15.28 6.53
C GLN A 200 -4.85 -13.78 6.76
N ALA A 201 -5.29 -13.24 7.89
CA ALA A 201 -5.03 -11.85 8.27
C ALA A 201 -3.52 -11.59 8.47
N GLU A 202 -2.77 -12.52 9.05
CA GLU A 202 -1.31 -12.45 9.21
C GLU A 202 -0.60 -12.47 7.85
N LEU A 203 -1.06 -13.28 6.88
CA LEU A 203 -0.56 -13.30 5.49
C LEU A 203 -0.79 -11.96 4.78
N GLU A 204 -2.02 -11.42 4.87
CA GLU A 204 -2.34 -10.12 4.28
C GLU A 204 -1.55 -8.97 4.92
N ALA A 205 -1.28 -9.09 6.21
CA ALA A 205 -0.47 -8.15 6.96
C ALA A 205 1.02 -8.25 6.61
N LEU A 206 1.54 -9.46 6.36
CA LEU A 206 2.88 -9.68 5.83
C LEU A 206 3.03 -8.98 4.46
N ASP A 207 2.09 -9.20 3.53
CA ASP A 207 2.08 -8.55 2.23
C ASP A 207 2.04 -7.01 2.35
N TRP A 208 1.38 -6.51 3.38
CA TRP A 208 1.30 -5.08 3.66
C TRP A 208 2.64 -4.48 4.09
N VAL A 209 3.34 -5.12 5.05
CA VAL A 209 4.60 -4.58 5.59
C VAL A 209 5.78 -4.82 4.66
N THR A 210 5.75 -5.89 3.85
CA THR A 210 6.81 -6.20 2.88
C THR A 210 6.54 -5.60 1.50
N GLY A 211 5.33 -5.08 1.26
CA GLY A 211 4.97 -4.41 0.01
C GLY A 211 5.89 -3.23 -0.29
N GLU A 212 6.34 -3.12 -1.55
CA GLU A 212 7.16 -1.99 -1.98
C GLU A 212 6.41 -0.67 -1.76
N GLN A 213 7.12 0.31 -1.26
CA GLN A 213 6.64 1.68 -1.19
C GLN A 213 7.83 2.66 -1.24
N LYS A 214 7.68 3.71 -2.04
CA LYS A 214 8.68 4.77 -2.21
C LYS A 214 8.12 6.18 -1.96
N VAL A 215 6.80 6.31 -1.87
CA VAL A 215 6.12 7.61 -1.70
C VAL A 215 6.24 8.20 -0.29
N THR A 216 6.76 7.42 0.66
CA THR A 216 7.10 7.85 2.03
C THR A 216 8.34 7.10 2.50
N ARG A 217 9.47 7.75 2.49
CA ARG A 217 10.77 7.21 2.93
C ARG A 217 11.59 8.35 3.54
N ALA A 218 12.59 7.97 4.36
CA ALA A 218 13.67 8.88 4.69
C ALA A 218 14.57 9.02 3.45
N GLN A 219 14.34 10.05 2.65
CA GLN A 219 15.09 10.37 1.44
C GLN A 219 15.09 11.88 1.21
N ASP A 220 16.01 12.34 0.37
CA ASP A 220 16.12 13.75 0.02
C ASP A 220 14.89 14.24 -0.77
N ASP A 221 14.68 15.55 -0.73
CA ASP A 221 13.70 16.22 -1.56
C ASP A 221 14.01 15.99 -3.03
N ALA A 222 12.99 15.71 -3.83
CA ALA A 222 13.13 15.47 -5.25
C ALA A 222 11.90 15.90 -6.04
N ASP A 223 12.14 16.28 -7.30
CA ASP A 223 11.11 16.43 -8.31
C ASP A 223 11.23 15.26 -9.29
N VAL A 224 10.17 14.46 -9.36
CA VAL A 224 10.12 13.26 -10.18
C VAL A 224 9.17 13.48 -11.34
N CYS A 225 9.69 13.35 -12.56
CA CYS A 225 8.93 13.59 -13.78
C CYS A 225 8.91 12.36 -14.69
N GLY A 226 7.75 12.14 -15.32
CA GLY A 226 7.57 11.17 -16.39
C GLY A 226 6.82 11.80 -17.56
N TRP A 227 7.14 11.37 -18.76
CA TRP A 227 6.47 11.84 -19.97
C TRP A 227 6.11 10.66 -20.87
N ALA A 228 4.90 10.69 -21.42
CA ALA A 228 4.45 9.77 -22.46
C ALA A 228 3.31 10.43 -23.28
N ASP A 229 3.31 10.24 -24.58
CA ASP A 229 2.23 10.60 -25.50
C ASP A 229 1.68 12.02 -25.28
N GLY A 230 2.58 13.01 -25.12
CA GLY A 230 2.21 14.40 -24.96
C GLY A 230 1.73 14.79 -23.56
N VAL A 231 1.90 13.92 -22.55
CA VAL A 231 1.55 14.18 -21.15
C VAL A 231 2.77 14.13 -20.25
N LEU A 232 3.01 15.20 -19.52
CA LEU A 232 3.98 15.26 -18.42
C LEU A 232 3.25 15.00 -17.10
N VAL A 233 3.75 14.04 -16.34
CA VAL A 233 3.38 13.82 -14.94
C VAL A 233 4.53 14.28 -14.05
N TRP A 234 4.21 15.02 -12.99
CA TRP A 234 5.15 15.55 -12.04
C TRP A 234 4.73 15.23 -10.62
N PHE A 235 5.66 14.69 -9.84
CA PHE A 235 5.54 14.42 -8.42
C PHE A 235 6.58 15.22 -7.65
N GLU A 236 6.15 15.90 -6.59
CA GLU A 236 7.05 16.60 -5.67
C GLU A 236 7.20 15.79 -4.40
N ILE A 237 8.41 15.43 -4.06
CA ILE A 237 8.77 14.76 -2.82
C ILE A 237 9.41 15.81 -1.93
N ARG A 238 8.86 16.01 -0.74
CA ARG A 238 9.35 16.94 0.27
C ARG A 238 9.28 16.26 1.64
N ASP A 239 10.32 16.43 2.44
CA ASP A 239 10.46 15.76 3.75
C ASP A 239 10.26 14.23 3.64
N GLY A 240 10.81 13.60 2.61
CA GLY A 240 10.65 12.18 2.35
C GLY A 240 9.24 11.71 1.98
N ARG A 241 8.32 12.63 1.65
CA ARG A 241 6.92 12.31 1.31
C ARG A 241 6.52 12.91 -0.02
N MET A 242 5.83 12.12 -0.86
CA MET A 242 5.23 12.63 -2.09
C MET A 242 4.00 13.48 -1.73
N ARG A 243 4.16 14.80 -1.79
CA ARG A 243 3.15 15.79 -1.38
C ARG A 243 2.27 16.26 -2.52
N VAL A 244 2.82 16.32 -3.74
CA VAL A 244 2.16 16.90 -4.89
C VAL A 244 2.22 15.96 -6.08
N TRP A 245 1.12 15.91 -6.79
CA TRP A 245 0.99 15.21 -8.05
C TRP A 245 0.29 16.10 -9.07
N ARG A 246 0.92 16.36 -10.21
CA ARG A 246 0.40 17.19 -11.31
C ARG A 246 0.49 16.44 -12.64
N GLN A 247 -0.42 16.78 -13.55
CA GLN A 247 -0.44 16.26 -14.91
C GLN A 247 -0.78 17.41 -15.87
N ARG A 248 -0.03 17.55 -16.96
CA ARG A 248 -0.28 18.57 -17.98
C ARG A 248 0.10 18.11 -19.38
N PRO A 249 -0.49 18.73 -20.44
CA PRO A 249 0.04 18.61 -21.78
C PRO A 249 1.47 19.11 -21.82
N CYS A 250 2.34 18.40 -22.52
CA CYS A 250 3.72 18.81 -22.71
C CYS A 250 4.30 18.16 -23.98
N GLY A 251 4.81 18.98 -24.88
CA GLY A 251 5.51 18.47 -26.05
C GLY A 251 6.86 17.82 -25.70
N PRO A 252 7.39 16.94 -26.56
CA PRO A 252 8.58 16.14 -26.28
C PRO A 252 9.83 17.01 -26.02
N ALA A 253 10.02 18.09 -26.75
CA ALA A 253 11.17 18.99 -26.56
C ALA A 253 11.12 19.70 -25.21
N ALA A 254 9.95 20.16 -24.75
CA ALA A 254 9.77 20.79 -23.46
C ALA A 254 9.88 19.77 -22.31
N ALA A 255 9.49 18.52 -22.51
CA ALA A 255 9.53 17.47 -21.50
C ALA A 255 10.96 17.12 -21.08
N ARG A 256 11.93 17.15 -21.99
CA ARG A 256 13.34 16.80 -21.71
C ARG A 256 13.91 17.53 -20.50
N ARG A 257 13.61 18.83 -20.36
CA ARG A 257 14.09 19.67 -19.25
C ARG A 257 13.60 19.22 -17.87
N TYR A 258 12.48 18.48 -17.82
CA TYR A 258 11.89 17.98 -16.58
C TYR A 258 12.31 16.54 -16.28
N LEU A 259 12.75 15.79 -17.31
CA LEU A 259 13.14 14.39 -17.15
C LEU A 259 14.58 14.24 -16.63
N GLU A 260 15.48 15.15 -17.07
CA GLU A 260 16.91 15.10 -16.71
C GLU A 260 17.18 15.12 -15.19
N PRO A 261 16.51 15.94 -14.36
CA PRO A 261 16.75 15.98 -12.93
C PRO A 261 16.03 14.89 -12.14
N SER A 262 15.23 14.04 -12.79
CA SER A 262 14.49 12.97 -12.08
C SER A 262 15.44 11.86 -11.61
N PRO A 263 15.38 11.44 -10.32
CA PRO A 263 16.19 10.34 -9.83
C PRO A 263 15.95 9.03 -10.60
N PRO A 264 17.00 8.27 -10.96
CA PRO A 264 16.87 7.07 -11.80
C PRO A 264 15.96 5.98 -11.23
N ASP A 265 15.94 5.79 -9.92
CA ASP A 265 15.09 4.81 -9.21
C ASP A 265 13.59 5.11 -9.34
N TRP A 266 13.22 6.35 -9.71
CA TRP A 266 11.85 6.77 -9.98
C TRP A 266 11.44 6.65 -11.44
N ALA A 267 12.37 6.41 -12.36
CA ALA A 267 12.11 6.48 -13.80
C ALA A 267 10.98 5.55 -14.25
N ALA A 268 10.97 4.30 -13.79
CA ALA A 268 9.94 3.33 -14.13
C ALA A 268 8.56 3.73 -13.57
N PHE A 269 8.50 4.21 -12.32
CA PHE A 269 7.27 4.71 -11.68
C PHE A 269 6.70 5.90 -12.46
N ALA A 270 7.55 6.90 -12.74
CA ALA A 270 7.13 8.13 -13.42
C ALA A 270 6.65 7.87 -14.85
N ARG A 271 7.38 7.05 -15.62
CA ARG A 271 7.03 6.66 -16.98
C ARG A 271 5.69 5.92 -17.04
N ARG A 272 5.52 4.88 -16.23
CA ARG A 272 4.27 4.11 -16.14
C ARG A 272 3.07 5.01 -15.86
N ASN A 273 3.24 5.99 -14.97
CA ASN A 273 2.19 6.92 -14.60
C ASN A 273 1.93 7.99 -15.66
N ALA A 274 2.93 8.38 -16.45
CA ALA A 274 2.73 9.25 -17.61
C ALA A 274 1.94 8.52 -18.72
N GLU A 275 2.27 7.26 -19.01
CA GLU A 275 1.54 6.41 -19.94
C GLU A 275 0.07 6.22 -19.53
N LEU A 276 -0.19 6.00 -18.24
CA LEU A 276 -1.55 5.93 -17.69
C LEU A 276 -2.28 7.26 -17.87
N ALA A 277 -1.63 8.37 -17.55
CA ALA A 277 -2.20 9.70 -17.69
C ALA A 277 -2.55 10.04 -19.14
N ALA A 278 -1.70 9.68 -20.09
CA ALA A 278 -1.96 9.86 -21.53
C ALA A 278 -3.21 9.08 -21.96
N ARG A 279 -3.31 7.80 -21.58
CA ARG A 279 -4.49 6.97 -21.87
C ARG A 279 -5.79 7.51 -21.29
N LEU A 280 -5.76 8.10 -20.09
CA LEU A 280 -6.93 8.67 -19.43
C LEU A 280 -7.33 10.05 -19.98
N ARG A 281 -6.48 10.69 -20.79
CA ARG A 281 -6.78 11.98 -21.44
C ARG A 281 -7.58 11.87 -22.73
N SER A 282 -7.74 10.69 -23.31
CA SER A 282 -8.57 10.47 -24.51
C SER A 282 -9.97 11.10 -24.39
N PRO A 283 -10.55 11.60 -25.48
CA PRO A 283 -11.72 12.44 -25.45
C PRO A 283 -12.90 11.83 -24.69
N ARG A 284 -13.69 12.71 -24.10
CA ARG A 284 -14.90 12.42 -23.31
C ARG A 284 -15.86 11.38 -23.92
N ALA A 285 -15.90 11.30 -25.25
CA ALA A 285 -16.74 10.36 -25.99
C ALA A 285 -16.33 8.89 -25.81
N GLU A 286 -15.02 8.59 -25.79
CA GLU A 286 -14.53 7.22 -25.59
C GLU A 286 -14.67 6.77 -24.12
N LEU A 287 -14.45 7.68 -23.17
CA LEU A 287 -14.63 7.37 -21.75
C LEU A 287 -16.11 7.16 -21.42
N ALA A 288 -17.00 8.01 -21.93
CA ALA A 288 -18.45 7.88 -21.77
C ALA A 288 -19.01 6.65 -22.51
N ALA A 289 -18.49 6.30 -23.69
CA ALA A 289 -18.88 5.09 -24.42
C ALA A 289 -18.40 3.81 -23.72
N ARG A 290 -17.19 3.84 -23.11
CA ARG A 290 -16.64 2.73 -22.33
C ARG A 290 -17.25 2.60 -20.94
N LEU A 291 -17.91 3.66 -20.44
CA LEU A 291 -18.54 3.75 -19.12
C LEU A 291 -20.07 3.54 -19.19
N ARG A 292 -20.69 3.47 -20.36
CA ARG A 292 -22.12 3.15 -20.46
C ARG A 292 -22.34 1.72 -19.99
N PRO A 293 -23.26 1.47 -19.04
CA PRO A 293 -23.74 0.11 -18.80
C PRO A 293 -24.34 -0.42 -20.08
N CYS A 294 -24.12 -1.72 -20.37
CA CYS A 294 -24.81 -2.41 -21.48
C CYS A 294 -26.31 -2.18 -21.32
N PRO A 295 -27.05 -1.73 -22.35
CA PRO A 295 -28.48 -1.56 -22.23
C PRO A 295 -29.10 -2.88 -21.81
N PRO A 296 -30.08 -2.85 -20.87
CA PRO A 296 -30.78 -4.06 -20.50
C PRO A 296 -31.56 -4.56 -21.73
N GLY A 297 -31.12 -5.66 -22.35
CA GLY A 297 -31.83 -6.26 -23.48
C GLY A 297 -31.01 -7.03 -24.52
N THR A 298 -29.67 -7.06 -24.47
CA THR A 298 -28.87 -7.75 -25.52
C THR A 298 -28.16 -9.03 -25.07
N CYS A 299 -28.56 -9.63 -23.95
CA CYS A 299 -28.14 -10.97 -23.56
C CYS A 299 -29.32 -11.96 -23.68
N ALA A 300 -29.91 -12.04 -24.87
CA ALA A 300 -30.79 -13.14 -25.22
C ALA A 300 -30.27 -13.77 -26.54
N GLY A 301 -29.79 -15.00 -26.46
CA GLY A 301 -29.66 -15.90 -27.59
C GLY A 301 -28.24 -16.11 -28.10
N ARG A 302 -27.56 -17.09 -27.56
CA ARG A 302 -26.92 -18.16 -28.33
C ARG A 302 -26.94 -19.45 -27.53
N SER A 303 -27.76 -20.33 -28.00
CA SER A 303 -27.85 -21.76 -27.66
C SER A 303 -26.50 -22.45 -27.86
#